data_94e40c6428a53e20c1f900fc61b2ec3b
#
_entry.id   94e40c6428a53e20c1f900fc61b2ec3b
#
_cell.length_a   1.000
_cell.length_b   1.000
_cell.length_c   1.000
_cell.angle_alpha   90.00
_cell.angle_beta   90.00
_cell.angle_gamma   90.00
#
_symmetry.space_group_name_H-M   'P 1'
#
loop_
_entity.id
_entity.type
_entity.pdbx_description
1 polymer ?
#
loop_
_entity_poly.entity_id
_entity_poly.type
_entity_poly.pdbx_seq_one_letter_code
_entity_poly.pdbx_strand_id
1 'polypeptide(L)'
;KLSIGYYFMDLNAKVTHRFSDRSKIDLSLYHGKDSWDVKDDLDESKGDWYHEGDSYNKELTKSQLNWGNFNMALNWNYLFSPKFFANFTAVYSHNRSKLYSLDDDREIYPQAQKEMLYSHLEHGYTSTIYDAGYRTAFDYRPNPRHHIRFGHDYTMHLFRPQTVMQLDYVGSGSDAEIDTLRVNSTNRHVSHEWSAYA
;
A
#
# COMPACT_ATOMS: atom_id res chain seq x y z
N LYS A 1 3.27 18.05 -21.05
CA LYS A 1 3.53 18.94 -19.89
C LYS A 1 3.69 18.10 -18.65
N LEU A 2 4.89 18.10 -18.06
CA LEU A 2 5.18 17.36 -16.83
C LEU A 2 4.54 18.04 -15.60
N SER A 3 3.86 17.23 -14.79
CA SER A 3 3.30 17.59 -13.50
C SER A 3 3.67 16.52 -12.47
N ILE A 4 4.16 16.95 -11.31
CA ILE A 4 4.53 16.05 -10.21
C ILE A 4 3.81 16.54 -8.95
N GLY A 5 3.12 15.61 -8.28
CA GLY A 5 2.44 15.85 -7.03
C GLY A 5 2.93 14.90 -5.94
N TYR A 6 3.06 15.39 -4.73
CA TYR A 6 3.34 14.59 -3.55
C TYR A 6 2.52 15.08 -2.36
N TYR A 7 1.91 14.14 -1.65
CA TYR A 7 1.14 14.40 -0.45
C TYR A 7 1.45 13.33 0.59
N PHE A 8 1.61 13.76 1.84
CA PHE A 8 1.73 12.84 2.97
C PHE A 8 0.91 13.31 4.17
N MET A 9 0.53 12.35 5.00
CA MET A 9 -0.18 12.61 6.26
C MET A 9 0.22 11.53 7.27
N ASP A 10 0.58 11.97 8.49
CA ASP A 10 0.86 11.12 9.64
C ASP A 10 0.02 11.54 10.83
N LEU A 11 -0.66 10.57 11.43
CA LEU A 11 -1.43 10.74 12.65
C LEU A 11 -0.97 9.74 13.69
N ASN A 12 -0.57 10.24 14.87
CA ASN A 12 -0.22 9.44 16.03
C ASN A 12 -1.14 9.81 17.20
N ALA A 13 -1.67 8.81 17.87
CA ALA A 13 -2.46 8.98 19.09
C ALA A 13 -2.08 7.93 20.13
N LYS A 14 -2.02 8.35 21.38
CA LYS A 14 -1.81 7.44 22.50
C LYS A 14 -2.74 7.82 23.67
N VAL A 15 -3.43 6.82 24.18
CA VAL A 15 -4.27 6.94 25.36
C VAL A 15 -3.75 5.99 26.43
N THR A 16 -3.53 6.51 27.62
CA THR A 16 -3.10 5.73 28.79
C THR A 16 -4.16 5.82 29.86
N HIS A 17 -4.56 4.67 30.42
CA HIS A 17 -5.44 4.62 31.57
C HIS A 17 -4.86 3.72 32.67
N ARG A 18 -4.81 4.25 33.86
CA ARG A 18 -4.39 3.53 35.06
C ARG A 18 -5.62 3.17 35.89
N PHE A 19 -5.94 1.89 35.97
CA PHE A 19 -7.05 1.40 36.80
C PHE A 19 -6.68 1.36 38.28
N SER A 20 -5.41 1.06 38.58
CA SER A 20 -4.84 0.99 39.91
C SER A 20 -3.32 1.08 39.85
N ASP A 21 -2.63 1.08 40.98
CA ASP A 21 -1.17 1.00 41.05
C ASP A 21 -0.61 -0.30 40.45
N ARG A 22 -1.46 -1.30 40.25
CA ARG A 22 -1.09 -2.61 39.69
C ARG A 22 -1.54 -2.82 38.24
N SER A 23 -2.41 -1.97 37.71
CA SER A 23 -3.05 -2.19 36.42
C SER A 23 -3.05 -0.92 35.58
N LYS A 24 -2.41 -0.99 34.41
CA LYS A 24 -2.30 0.10 33.47
C LYS A 24 -2.51 -0.42 32.03
N ILE A 25 -3.31 0.28 31.25
CA ILE A 25 -3.51 0.06 29.83
C ILE A 25 -2.98 1.25 29.03
N ASP A 26 -2.28 0.96 27.93
CA ASP A 26 -1.86 1.92 26.91
C ASP A 26 -2.46 1.48 25.56
N LEU A 27 -3.23 2.35 24.92
CA LEU A 27 -3.68 2.20 23.54
C LEU A 27 -2.88 3.16 22.67
N SER A 28 -2.19 2.63 21.66
CA SER A 28 -1.45 3.41 20.68
C SER A 28 -2.06 3.20 19.30
N LEU A 29 -2.22 4.28 18.54
CA LEU A 29 -2.75 4.30 17.20
C LEU A 29 -1.77 5.08 16.30
N TYR A 30 -1.54 4.55 15.12
CA TYR A 30 -0.82 5.24 14.04
C TYR A 30 -1.59 5.09 12.75
N HIS A 31 -1.71 6.19 11.99
CA HIS A 31 -2.19 6.18 10.62
C HIS A 31 -1.31 7.07 9.77
N GLY A 32 -0.71 6.49 8.74
CA GLY A 32 0.09 7.20 7.75
C GLY A 32 -0.46 6.98 6.35
N LYS A 33 -0.39 7.99 5.51
CA LYS A 33 -0.74 7.93 4.10
C LYS A 33 0.19 8.81 3.29
N ASP A 34 0.72 8.24 2.21
CA ASP A 34 1.50 8.94 1.21
C ASP A 34 0.89 8.74 -0.17
N SER A 35 0.99 9.75 -1.00
CA SER A 35 0.57 9.74 -2.39
C SER A 35 1.59 10.47 -3.23
N TRP A 36 2.03 9.83 -4.28
CA TRP A 36 2.91 10.38 -5.28
C TRP A 36 2.29 10.21 -6.66
N ASP A 37 2.21 11.32 -7.41
CA ASP A 37 1.56 11.37 -8.71
C ASP A 37 2.52 12.02 -9.71
N VAL A 38 2.70 11.40 -10.87
CA VAL A 38 3.38 11.99 -12.03
C VAL A 38 2.47 11.89 -13.21
N LYS A 39 2.35 12.99 -13.94
CA LYS A 39 1.65 13.07 -15.21
C LYS A 39 2.55 13.78 -16.21
N ASP A 40 2.80 13.14 -17.33
CA ASP A 40 3.33 13.82 -18.53
C ASP A 40 2.29 13.79 -19.63
N ASP A 41 2.08 14.94 -20.26
CA ASP A 41 1.06 15.18 -21.26
C ASP A 41 1.72 15.95 -22.43
N LEU A 42 2.05 15.23 -23.48
CA LEU A 42 2.62 15.74 -24.71
C LEU A 42 1.52 15.85 -25.77
N ASP A 43 1.41 17.00 -26.39
CA ASP A 43 0.54 17.25 -27.52
C ASP A 43 1.35 18.06 -28.53
N GLU A 44 1.87 17.39 -29.55
CA GLU A 44 2.75 17.96 -30.54
C GLU A 44 2.07 19.03 -31.42
N SER A 45 0.73 18.96 -31.56
CA SER A 45 -0.03 20.00 -32.29
C SER A 45 0.06 21.39 -31.65
N LYS A 46 0.57 21.49 -30.43
CA LYS A 46 0.75 22.76 -29.70
C LYS A 46 2.19 23.29 -29.76
N GLY A 47 3.08 22.58 -30.47
CA GLY A 47 4.46 23.01 -30.67
C GLY A 47 4.60 24.08 -31.76
N ASP A 48 5.57 25.00 -31.64
CA ASP A 48 5.84 26.06 -32.58
C ASP A 48 6.27 25.54 -33.99
N TRP A 49 6.68 24.27 -34.07
CA TRP A 49 7.11 23.59 -35.29
C TRP A 49 5.96 22.89 -36.04
N TYR A 50 4.76 22.76 -35.43
CA TYR A 50 3.61 22.13 -36.05
C TYR A 50 2.95 23.04 -37.10
N HIS A 51 2.66 22.47 -38.26
CA HIS A 51 1.89 23.14 -39.33
C HIS A 51 0.54 22.46 -39.50
N GLU A 52 -0.50 23.28 -39.72
CA GLU A 52 -1.85 22.75 -39.89
C GLU A 52 -1.92 21.74 -41.02
N GLY A 53 -2.39 20.54 -40.73
CA GLY A 53 -2.50 19.42 -41.68
C GLY A 53 -1.38 18.37 -41.55
N ASP A 54 -0.32 18.62 -40.79
CA ASP A 54 0.70 17.61 -40.52
C ASP A 54 0.18 16.55 -39.55
N SER A 55 0.74 15.35 -39.60
CA SER A 55 0.53 14.34 -38.55
C SER A 55 1.24 14.76 -37.25
N TYR A 56 0.67 14.39 -36.11
CA TYR A 56 1.26 14.68 -34.83
C TYR A 56 0.92 13.60 -33.77
N ASN A 57 1.77 13.51 -32.76
CA ASN A 57 1.59 12.57 -31.67
C ASN A 57 0.95 13.26 -30.45
N LYS A 58 0.13 12.48 -29.75
CA LYS A 58 -0.30 12.77 -28.38
C LYS A 58 0.09 11.61 -27.48
N GLU A 59 0.83 11.93 -26.44
CA GLU A 59 1.27 10.96 -25.44
C GLU A 59 0.79 11.41 -24.05
N LEU A 60 0.20 10.48 -23.33
CA LEU A 60 -0.20 10.69 -21.95
C LEU A 60 0.33 9.59 -21.08
N THR A 61 1.35 9.90 -20.30
CA THR A 61 1.86 9.00 -19.26
C THR A 61 1.38 9.48 -17.88
N LYS A 62 0.80 8.55 -17.11
CA LYS A 62 0.47 8.77 -15.70
C LYS A 62 1.06 7.67 -14.84
N SER A 63 1.64 8.05 -13.72
CA SER A 63 2.10 7.12 -12.70
C SER A 63 1.66 7.61 -11.33
N GLN A 64 1.04 6.72 -10.57
CA GLN A 64 0.57 7.01 -9.22
C GLN A 64 1.05 5.92 -8.27
N LEU A 65 1.65 6.32 -7.16
CA LEU A 65 2.02 5.45 -6.07
C LEU A 65 1.35 5.95 -4.79
N ASN A 66 0.48 5.12 -4.24
CA ASN A 66 -0.20 5.42 -3.01
C ASN A 66 0.09 4.32 -2.00
N TRP A 67 0.56 4.67 -0.81
CA TRP A 67 0.69 3.70 0.27
C TRP A 67 0.15 4.28 1.58
N GLY A 68 -0.35 3.40 2.40
CA GLY A 68 -0.92 3.76 3.68
C GLY A 68 -0.75 2.66 4.70
N ASN A 69 -0.58 3.07 5.94
CA ASN A 69 -0.41 2.21 7.09
C ASN A 69 -1.41 2.59 8.18
N PHE A 70 -2.01 1.59 8.78
CA PHE A 70 -2.74 1.74 10.03
C PHE A 70 -2.20 0.72 11.03
N ASN A 71 -1.78 1.18 12.20
CA ASN A 71 -1.29 0.33 13.27
C ASN A 71 -2.02 0.64 14.57
N MET A 72 -2.38 -0.41 15.28
CA MET A 72 -2.99 -0.34 16.62
C MET A 72 -2.26 -1.29 17.55
N ALA A 73 -1.91 -0.80 18.73
CA ALA A 73 -1.33 -1.63 19.78
C ALA A 73 -2.06 -1.33 21.12
N LEU A 74 -2.58 -2.38 21.72
CA LEU A 74 -3.12 -2.36 23.07
C LEU A 74 -2.14 -3.07 23.99
N ASN A 75 -1.61 -2.36 24.96
CA ASN A 75 -0.66 -2.89 25.93
C ASN A 75 -1.26 -2.84 27.33
N TRP A 76 -1.35 -3.98 27.99
CA TRP A 76 -1.82 -4.09 29.37
C TRP A 76 -0.70 -4.58 30.29
N ASN A 77 -0.32 -3.74 31.23
CA ASN A 77 0.65 -4.02 32.28
C ASN A 77 -0.09 -4.39 33.55
N TYR A 78 0.25 -5.54 34.13
CA TYR A 78 -0.38 -6.00 35.34
C TYR A 78 0.62 -6.55 36.36
N LEU A 79 0.59 -6.00 37.57
CA LEU A 79 1.40 -6.43 38.69
C LEU A 79 0.56 -7.37 39.60
N PHE A 80 0.67 -8.69 39.39
CA PHE A 80 -0.02 -9.69 40.17
C PHE A 80 0.39 -9.66 41.66
N SER A 81 1.71 -9.52 41.87
CA SER A 81 2.31 -9.38 43.21
C SER A 81 3.63 -8.62 43.10
N PRO A 82 4.26 -8.19 44.21
CA PRO A 82 5.59 -7.57 44.16
C PRO A 82 6.68 -8.42 43.51
N LYS A 83 6.41 -9.71 43.32
CA LYS A 83 7.33 -10.68 42.69
C LYS A 83 6.94 -11.13 41.28
N PHE A 84 5.73 -10.79 40.83
CA PHE A 84 5.22 -11.29 39.55
C PHE A 84 4.51 -10.19 38.75
N PHE A 85 5.11 -9.82 37.63
CA PHE A 85 4.60 -8.85 36.69
C PHE A 85 4.30 -9.53 35.35
N ALA A 86 3.27 -9.07 34.66
CA ALA A 86 2.97 -9.49 33.28
C ALA A 86 2.68 -8.29 32.41
N ASN A 87 3.06 -8.43 31.15
CA ASN A 87 2.72 -7.54 30.07
C ASN A 87 1.97 -8.34 28.99
N PHE A 88 0.83 -7.84 28.58
CA PHE A 88 0.02 -8.38 27.49
C PHE A 88 -0.10 -7.32 26.40
N THR A 89 0.30 -7.65 25.20
CA THR A 89 0.20 -6.75 24.04
C THR A 89 -0.63 -7.40 22.96
N ALA A 90 -1.66 -6.73 22.47
CA ALA A 90 -2.36 -7.09 21.24
C ALA A 90 -1.99 -6.07 20.17
N VAL A 91 -1.71 -6.54 18.95
CA VAL A 91 -1.34 -5.71 17.81
C VAL A 91 -2.22 -6.01 16.62
N TYR A 92 -2.52 -4.96 15.88
CA TYR A 92 -3.13 -5.04 14.57
C TYR A 92 -2.45 -4.06 13.65
N SER A 93 -2.12 -4.50 12.44
CA SER A 93 -1.64 -3.62 11.39
C SER A 93 -2.36 -3.88 10.07
N HIS A 94 -2.51 -2.83 9.29
CA HIS A 94 -3.01 -2.86 7.94
C HIS A 94 -2.12 -1.97 7.08
N ASN A 95 -1.45 -2.59 6.11
CA ASN A 95 -0.65 -1.89 5.12
C ASN A 95 -1.29 -2.07 3.74
N ARG A 96 -1.40 -0.99 2.98
CA ARG A 96 -1.88 -1.02 1.61
C ARG A 96 -1.00 -0.17 0.71
N SER A 97 -0.50 -0.78 -0.36
CA SER A 97 0.24 -0.11 -1.42
C SER A 97 -0.51 -0.28 -2.74
N LYS A 98 -0.66 0.81 -3.48
CA LYS A 98 -1.22 0.82 -4.83
C LYS A 98 -0.25 1.50 -5.77
N LEU A 99 0.14 0.80 -6.81
CA LEU A 99 0.82 1.34 -7.98
C LEU A 99 -0.16 1.33 -9.14
N TYR A 100 -0.21 2.43 -9.87
CA TYR A 100 -0.98 2.58 -11.09
C TYR A 100 -0.12 3.27 -12.14
N SER A 101 -0.13 2.75 -13.36
CA SER A 101 0.44 3.42 -14.53
C SER A 101 -0.54 3.37 -15.69
N LEU A 102 -0.52 4.41 -16.48
CA LEU A 102 -1.24 4.56 -17.73
C LEU A 102 -0.29 5.15 -18.75
N ASP A 103 -0.18 4.48 -19.90
CA ASP A 103 0.48 4.99 -21.10
C ASP A 103 -0.55 4.98 -22.23
N ASP A 104 -0.83 6.15 -22.80
CA ASP A 104 -1.80 6.36 -23.87
C ASP A 104 -1.12 7.14 -25.00
N ASP A 105 -0.84 6.45 -26.11
CA ASP A 105 -0.13 7.00 -27.26
C ASP A 105 -1.06 7.01 -28.47
N ARG A 106 -1.12 8.15 -29.15
CA ARG A 106 -1.97 8.37 -30.32
C ARG A 106 -1.22 9.11 -31.40
N GLU A 107 -1.20 8.56 -32.60
CA GLU A 107 -0.77 9.26 -33.81
C GLU A 107 -2.00 9.74 -34.58
N ILE A 108 -2.09 11.04 -34.82
CA ILE A 108 -3.26 11.70 -35.43
C ILE A 108 -2.88 12.23 -36.82
N TYR A 109 -3.68 11.89 -37.82
CA TYR A 109 -3.57 12.31 -39.22
C TYR A 109 -4.78 13.19 -39.57
N PRO A 110 -4.69 14.54 -39.47
CA PRO A 110 -5.83 15.43 -39.65
C PRO A 110 -6.46 15.33 -41.04
N GLN A 111 -5.64 15.15 -42.11
CA GLN A 111 -6.13 15.05 -43.49
C GLN A 111 -6.93 13.77 -43.76
N ALA A 112 -6.65 12.70 -43.00
CA ALA A 112 -7.37 11.44 -43.14
C ALA A 112 -8.62 11.38 -42.24
N GLN A 113 -8.85 12.37 -41.37
CA GLN A 113 -9.85 12.37 -40.29
C GLN A 113 -9.82 11.09 -39.49
N LYS A 114 -8.63 10.53 -39.25
CA LYS A 114 -8.46 9.20 -38.70
C LYS A 114 -7.29 9.19 -37.70
N GLU A 115 -7.54 8.59 -36.53
CA GLU A 115 -6.45 8.12 -35.68
C GLU A 115 -5.88 6.86 -36.30
N MET A 116 -4.60 6.85 -36.63
CA MET A 116 -4.02 5.73 -37.38
C MET A 116 -3.23 4.76 -36.49
N LEU A 117 -2.81 5.21 -35.33
CA LEU A 117 -2.18 4.36 -34.32
C LEU A 117 -2.69 4.76 -32.95
N TYR A 118 -3.16 3.80 -32.17
CA TYR A 118 -3.58 3.97 -30.80
C TYR A 118 -3.02 2.85 -29.97
N SER A 119 -2.30 3.19 -28.92
CA SER A 119 -1.83 2.25 -27.90
C SER A 119 -2.29 2.74 -26.53
N HIS A 120 -2.98 1.89 -25.80
CA HIS A 120 -3.41 2.17 -24.44
C HIS A 120 -3.00 1.02 -23.54
N LEU A 121 -2.15 1.32 -22.58
CA LEU A 121 -1.68 0.37 -21.57
C LEU A 121 -2.02 0.89 -20.19
N GLU A 122 -2.86 0.15 -19.47
CA GLU A 122 -3.20 0.42 -18.09
C GLU A 122 -2.70 -0.73 -17.21
N HIS A 123 -1.90 -0.40 -16.21
CA HIS A 123 -1.38 -1.36 -15.25
C HIS A 123 -1.66 -0.92 -13.82
N GLY A 124 -2.27 -1.79 -13.04
CA GLY A 124 -2.56 -1.57 -11.62
C GLY A 124 -2.03 -2.73 -10.78
N TYR A 125 -1.31 -2.39 -9.73
CA TYR A 125 -0.90 -3.34 -8.70
C TYR A 125 -1.36 -2.84 -7.34
N THR A 126 -2.03 -3.70 -6.58
CA THR A 126 -2.40 -3.43 -5.19
C THR A 126 -1.86 -4.55 -4.31
N SER A 127 -1.13 -4.19 -3.28
CA SER A 127 -0.71 -5.09 -2.22
C SER A 127 -1.38 -4.67 -0.93
N THR A 128 -1.99 -5.63 -0.25
CA THR A 128 -2.58 -5.39 1.07
C THR A 128 -2.09 -6.45 2.04
N ILE A 129 -1.58 -6.01 3.18
CA ILE A 129 -1.09 -6.87 4.26
C ILE A 129 -1.89 -6.52 5.52
N TYR A 130 -2.40 -7.55 6.17
CA TYR A 130 -3.01 -7.45 7.49
C TYR A 130 -2.22 -8.34 8.45
N ASP A 131 -1.83 -7.77 9.57
CA ASP A 131 -1.21 -8.52 10.65
C ASP A 131 -2.07 -8.38 11.90
N ALA A 132 -2.28 -9.49 12.58
CA ALA A 132 -2.96 -9.51 13.87
C ALA A 132 -2.24 -10.48 14.79
N GLY A 133 -1.92 -10.05 16.00
CA GLY A 133 -1.16 -10.87 16.90
C GLY A 133 -1.25 -10.43 18.35
N TYR A 134 -0.63 -11.22 19.19
CA TYR A 134 -0.47 -10.91 20.58
C TYR A 134 0.87 -11.38 21.12
N ARG A 135 1.33 -10.69 22.14
CA ARG A 135 2.55 -11.00 22.91
C ARG A 135 2.22 -11.07 24.37
N THR A 136 2.76 -12.05 25.05
CA THR A 136 2.75 -12.14 26.51
C THR A 136 4.17 -12.19 27.04
N ALA A 137 4.46 -11.42 28.05
CA ALA A 137 5.76 -11.41 28.71
C ALA A 137 5.55 -11.42 30.23
N PHE A 138 6.25 -12.31 30.88
CA PHE A 138 6.19 -12.50 32.33
C PHE A 138 7.55 -12.29 32.95
N ASP A 139 7.56 -11.60 34.08
CA ASP A 139 8.74 -11.32 34.88
C ASP A 139 8.47 -11.83 36.33
N TYR A 140 9.20 -12.87 36.72
CA TYR A 140 9.01 -13.52 38.00
C TYR A 140 10.30 -13.49 38.84
N ARG A 141 10.19 -12.91 40.02
CA ARG A 141 11.29 -12.78 41.02
C ARG A 141 10.91 -13.45 42.30
N PRO A 142 11.04 -14.79 42.43
CA PRO A 142 10.66 -15.52 43.65
C PRO A 142 11.47 -15.07 44.88
N ASN A 143 12.73 -14.69 44.69
CA ASN A 143 13.61 -14.17 45.71
C ASN A 143 14.70 -13.25 45.06
N PRO A 144 15.52 -12.52 45.86
CA PRO A 144 16.51 -11.59 45.34
C PRO A 144 17.62 -12.21 44.46
N ARG A 145 17.78 -13.54 44.49
CA ARG A 145 18.84 -14.24 43.72
C ARG A 145 18.35 -14.80 42.38
N HIS A 146 17.02 -14.88 42.17
CA HIS A 146 16.45 -15.50 40.97
C HIS A 146 15.51 -14.52 40.27
N HIS A 147 15.72 -14.39 38.97
CA HIS A 147 14.91 -13.59 38.07
C HIS A 147 14.63 -14.42 36.83
N ILE A 148 13.37 -14.76 36.59
CA ILE A 148 12.90 -15.63 35.54
C ILE A 148 12.04 -14.77 34.60
N ARG A 149 12.37 -14.78 33.31
CA ARG A 149 11.56 -14.13 32.26
C ARG A 149 11.14 -15.20 31.28
N PHE A 150 9.88 -15.20 30.95
CA PHE A 150 9.34 -16.09 29.93
C PHE A 150 8.20 -15.39 29.18
N GLY A 151 7.93 -15.84 27.99
CA GLY A 151 6.90 -15.25 27.17
C GLY A 151 6.58 -16.04 25.94
N HIS A 152 5.58 -15.56 25.24
CA HIS A 152 5.05 -16.18 24.05
C HIS A 152 4.51 -15.09 23.11
N ASP A 153 4.78 -15.24 21.82
CA ASP A 153 4.30 -14.37 20.75
C ASP A 153 3.56 -15.20 19.70
N TYR A 154 2.52 -14.63 19.14
CA TYR A 154 1.82 -15.14 17.98
C TYR A 154 1.44 -14.01 17.04
N THR A 155 1.66 -14.21 15.74
CA THR A 155 1.22 -13.28 14.71
C THR A 155 0.66 -14.07 13.52
N MET A 156 -0.50 -13.64 13.05
CA MET A 156 -1.09 -14.06 11.79
C MET A 156 -0.86 -12.96 10.75
N HIS A 157 -0.35 -13.34 9.59
CA HIS A 157 -0.16 -12.49 8.43
C HIS A 157 -1.14 -12.89 7.34
N LEU A 158 -1.86 -11.93 6.79
CA LEU A 158 -2.71 -12.10 5.63
C LEU A 158 -2.22 -11.17 4.51
N PHE A 159 -1.64 -11.75 3.47
CA PHE A 159 -1.16 -11.04 2.29
C PHE A 159 -2.13 -11.24 1.12
N ARG A 160 -2.54 -10.13 0.49
CA ARG A 160 -3.49 -10.09 -0.63
C ARG A 160 -2.94 -9.22 -1.77
N PRO A 161 -2.08 -9.78 -2.63
CA PRO A 161 -1.65 -9.09 -3.85
C PRO A 161 -2.75 -9.14 -4.90
N GLN A 162 -2.91 -8.07 -5.67
CA GLN A 162 -3.81 -7.99 -6.81
C GLN A 162 -3.11 -7.25 -7.94
N THR A 163 -3.15 -7.82 -9.12
CA THR A 163 -2.64 -7.19 -10.35
C THR A 163 -3.77 -7.06 -11.34
N VAL A 164 -3.90 -5.88 -11.95
CA VAL A 164 -4.79 -5.63 -13.09
C VAL A 164 -3.92 -5.03 -14.20
N MET A 165 -4.02 -5.60 -15.37
CA MET A 165 -3.38 -5.07 -16.58
C MET A 165 -4.43 -5.07 -17.69
N GLN A 166 -4.53 -3.98 -18.41
CA GLN A 166 -5.32 -3.83 -19.61
C GLN A 166 -4.44 -3.25 -20.70
N LEU A 167 -4.43 -3.89 -21.85
CA LEU A 167 -3.77 -3.43 -23.06
C LEU A 167 -4.82 -3.37 -24.16
N ASP A 168 -5.02 -2.20 -24.72
CA ASP A 168 -5.84 -1.98 -25.89
C ASP A 168 -4.93 -1.49 -27.01
N TYR A 169 -4.96 -2.15 -28.14
CA TYR A 169 -4.17 -1.77 -29.32
C TYR A 169 -5.09 -1.64 -30.53
N VAL A 170 -4.97 -0.53 -31.24
CA VAL A 170 -5.66 -0.30 -32.51
C VAL A 170 -4.61 -0.11 -33.59
N GLY A 171 -4.54 -1.08 -34.51
CA GLY A 171 -3.64 -1.01 -35.67
C GLY A 171 -4.11 0.00 -36.73
N SER A 172 -3.17 0.41 -37.61
CA SER A 172 -3.46 1.35 -38.70
C SER A 172 -4.00 0.62 -39.94
N GLY A 173 -5.04 1.17 -40.58
CA GLY A 173 -5.56 0.72 -41.87
C GLY A 173 -7.03 0.31 -41.86
N SER A 174 -7.52 -0.20 -43.01
CA SER A 174 -8.89 -0.68 -43.18
C SER A 174 -9.23 -1.91 -42.34
N ASP A 175 -8.21 -2.58 -41.83
CA ASP A 175 -8.28 -3.83 -41.04
C ASP A 175 -7.83 -3.60 -39.59
N ALA A 176 -8.07 -2.41 -39.04
CA ALA A 176 -7.78 -2.09 -37.63
C ALA A 176 -8.54 -3.04 -36.71
N GLU A 177 -7.87 -4.03 -36.18
CA GLU A 177 -8.40 -4.95 -35.18
C GLU A 177 -8.09 -4.40 -33.78
N ILE A 178 -9.12 -4.18 -32.98
CA ILE A 178 -8.93 -3.84 -31.57
C ILE A 178 -8.61 -5.14 -30.86
N ASP A 179 -7.36 -5.30 -30.45
CA ASP A 179 -6.94 -6.39 -29.60
C ASP A 179 -6.89 -5.92 -28.15
N THR A 180 -7.83 -6.39 -27.33
CA THR A 180 -7.91 -6.06 -25.92
C THR A 180 -7.47 -7.25 -25.08
N LEU A 181 -6.30 -7.13 -24.45
CA LEU A 181 -5.84 -8.08 -23.43
C LEU A 181 -6.13 -7.54 -22.04
N ARG A 182 -6.91 -8.28 -21.27
CA ARG A 182 -7.15 -7.94 -19.87
C ARG A 182 -6.72 -9.09 -18.95
N VAL A 183 -5.82 -8.78 -18.03
CA VAL A 183 -5.35 -9.71 -17.00
C VAL A 183 -5.77 -9.18 -15.64
N ASN A 184 -6.45 -10.01 -14.87
CA ASN A 184 -6.78 -9.72 -13.47
C ASN A 184 -6.38 -10.91 -12.62
N SER A 185 -5.46 -10.71 -11.70
CA SER A 185 -4.98 -11.74 -10.78
C SER A 185 -5.16 -11.28 -9.34
N THR A 186 -5.79 -12.12 -8.53
CA THR A 186 -5.96 -11.89 -7.08
C THR A 186 -5.55 -13.16 -6.35
N ASN A 187 -4.58 -13.03 -5.45
CA ASN A 187 -4.10 -14.11 -4.61
C ASN A 187 -4.32 -13.80 -3.13
N ARG A 188 -4.31 -14.84 -2.32
CA ARG A 188 -4.41 -14.74 -0.86
C ARG A 188 -3.45 -15.72 -0.22
N HIS A 189 -2.55 -15.22 0.62
CA HIS A 189 -1.62 -16.03 1.38
C HIS A 189 -1.81 -15.73 2.87
N VAL A 190 -1.83 -16.78 3.68
CA VAL A 190 -1.91 -16.69 5.14
C VAL A 190 -0.68 -17.36 5.71
N SER A 191 -0.02 -16.70 6.65
CA SER A 191 1.12 -17.24 7.42
C SER A 191 0.87 -17.05 8.91
N HIS A 192 1.43 -17.96 9.71
CA HIS A 192 1.34 -17.93 11.17
C HIS A 192 2.73 -18.06 11.75
N GLU A 193 3.07 -17.15 12.64
CA GLU A 193 4.35 -17.15 13.36
C GLU A 193 4.11 -17.36 14.85
N TRP A 194 4.91 -18.23 15.44
CA TRP A 194 4.89 -18.57 16.86
C TRP A 194 6.30 -18.49 17.42
N SER A 195 6.44 -17.85 18.56
CA SER A 195 7.69 -17.88 19.31
C SER A 195 7.42 -17.99 20.81
N ALA A 196 8.36 -18.61 21.52
CA ALA A 196 8.38 -18.68 22.97
C ALA A 196 9.80 -18.59 23.48
N TYR A 197 9.97 -18.05 24.68
CA TYR A 197 11.26 -17.93 25.35
C TYR A 197 11.12 -18.12 26.85
N ALA A 198 12.22 -18.56 27.47
CA ALA A 198 12.34 -18.66 28.93
C ALA A 198 13.79 -18.39 29.37
#